data_078f2618da5b9bbf7d28d10d2ab196d6
#
_entry.id   078f2618da5b9bbf7d28d10d2ab196d6
#
_cell.length_a   1.000
_cell.length_b   1.000
_cell.length_c   1.000
_cell.angle_alpha   90.00
_cell.angle_beta   90.00
_cell.angle_gamma   90.00
#
_symmetry.space_group_name_H-M   'P 1'
#
loop_
_entity.id
_entity.type
_entity.pdbx_description
1 polymer ?
#
loop_
_entity_poly.entity_id
_entity_poly.type
_entity_poly.pdbx_seq_one_letter_code
_entity_poly.pdbx_strand_id
1 'polypeptide(L)'
;MGLATFKGGIHPYEGKELSMSKPVSVLQPKGEMVFPLSQHIGAPAKPLVAKGDHVLVGQKIGEPGGFISACIISSVSGTVKSLEPRMVANGAMVPSIIVENDGMYETVEGFGEDRDPKTLSKEEIRNIVKEAGIVGLGGAGFPTHVKLTPKDESAIDTIIVNGAECEPYLTSDYRMMLEEPLSIIKGLNVILQLFDNAKGVIGIENNKPDAIQKMTELVKDEPRITVCPLLTKYPQGGERSLIYAVTGRKINSSMLPADAGCIVDNVDTVISIYNAVCKTTPLIRRIITVTGDAIANPQNYSVRTGTSYKELLEASGGFKTEPEKVISGGPMMGQAMFGLDIPVSKTSSALTCFTKDQVAEMEPSACIRCGKCVSVCPSHIIPVMMMQAALRDDCETFEKLNGMECMECGSCTYICPAKRPLTQAFKEMRKTVAANRRKKG
;
A
#
# COMPACT_ATOMS: atom_id res chain seq x y z
N MET A 1 -9.86 -28.68 4.70
CA MET A 1 -9.47 -28.03 3.44
C MET A 1 -8.04 -27.50 3.59
N GLY A 2 -7.20 -27.60 2.56
CA GLY A 2 -5.87 -26.98 2.60
C GLY A 2 -5.98 -25.46 2.59
N LEU A 3 -4.93 -24.75 3.11
CA LEU A 3 -4.84 -23.30 3.08
C LEU A 3 -4.81 -22.79 1.63
N ALA A 4 -5.53 -21.70 1.35
CA ALA A 4 -5.52 -21.06 0.04
C ALA A 4 -4.15 -20.45 -0.26
N THR A 5 -3.66 -20.61 -1.50
CA THR A 5 -2.31 -20.16 -1.86
C THR A 5 -2.11 -20.13 -3.38
N PHE A 6 -0.96 -19.59 -3.82
CA PHE A 6 -0.51 -19.56 -5.21
C PHE A 6 0.73 -20.44 -5.43
N LYS A 7 1.16 -20.67 -6.67
CA LYS A 7 2.41 -21.39 -6.99
C LYS A 7 3.61 -20.44 -6.99
N GLY A 8 4.77 -20.94 -6.52
CA GLY A 8 5.98 -20.13 -6.33
C GLY A 8 6.00 -19.46 -4.96
N GLY A 9 6.68 -18.32 -4.86
CA GLY A 9 6.87 -17.59 -3.60
C GLY A 9 8.05 -18.07 -2.77
N ILE A 10 8.29 -17.35 -1.67
CA ILE A 10 9.38 -17.59 -0.73
C ILE A 10 8.87 -17.48 0.71
N HIS A 11 9.66 -17.96 1.66
CA HIS A 11 9.41 -17.82 3.10
C HIS A 11 10.57 -17.01 3.72
N PRO A 12 10.52 -15.66 3.66
CA PRO A 12 11.50 -14.82 4.33
C PRO A 12 11.31 -14.88 5.84
N TYR A 13 12.34 -14.45 6.59
CA TYR A 13 12.18 -14.17 8.01
C TYR A 13 11.12 -13.08 8.20
N GLU A 14 10.13 -13.33 9.05
CA GLU A 14 8.96 -12.46 9.13
C GLU A 14 9.20 -11.18 9.93
N GLY A 15 9.99 -11.24 11.03
CA GLY A 15 10.34 -10.09 11.88
C GLY A 15 9.16 -9.38 12.52
N LYS A 16 7.97 -9.99 12.55
CA LYS A 16 6.73 -9.37 13.05
C LYS A 16 6.67 -9.29 14.57
N GLU A 17 7.40 -10.15 15.26
CA GLU A 17 7.49 -10.21 16.74
C GLU A 17 7.94 -8.90 17.36
N LEU A 18 8.64 -8.02 16.62
CA LEU A 18 9.12 -6.74 17.12
C LEU A 18 7.99 -5.77 17.46
N SER A 19 6.85 -5.82 16.74
CA SER A 19 5.77 -4.84 16.87
C SER A 19 4.35 -5.44 16.94
N MET A 20 4.17 -6.72 16.60
CA MET A 20 2.83 -7.31 16.45
C MET A 20 2.00 -7.34 17.74
N SER A 21 2.64 -7.46 18.90
CA SER A 21 1.96 -7.53 20.19
C SER A 21 1.57 -6.16 20.75
N LYS A 22 2.02 -5.07 20.14
CA LYS A 22 1.82 -3.71 20.65
C LYS A 22 0.58 -3.07 20.00
N PRO A 23 -0.34 -2.49 20.80
CA PRO A 23 -1.47 -1.73 20.26
C PRO A 23 -1.01 -0.53 19.45
N VAL A 24 -1.86 -0.07 18.54
CA VAL A 24 -1.60 1.13 17.74
C VAL A 24 -1.61 2.36 18.66
N SER A 25 -0.54 3.14 18.60
CA SER A 25 -0.42 4.41 19.33
C SER A 25 -0.73 5.59 18.41
N VAL A 26 -1.42 6.60 18.92
CA VAL A 26 -1.69 7.83 18.16
C VAL A 26 -0.49 8.76 18.26
N LEU A 27 0.04 9.18 17.12
CA LEU A 27 1.08 10.20 17.04
C LEU A 27 0.48 11.50 16.52
N GLN A 28 0.54 12.55 17.36
CA GLN A 28 0.19 13.91 16.94
C GLN A 28 1.45 14.61 16.44
N PRO A 29 1.42 15.16 15.20
CA PRO A 29 2.55 15.85 14.61
C PRO A 29 2.80 17.18 15.33
N LYS A 30 4.08 17.57 15.39
CA LYS A 30 4.53 18.82 16.02
C LYS A 30 5.12 19.81 15.03
N GLY A 31 5.61 19.32 13.90
CA GLY A 31 6.33 20.09 12.91
C GLY A 31 5.48 20.60 11.75
N GLU A 32 6.17 21.00 10.72
CA GLU A 32 5.57 21.32 9.42
C GLU A 32 4.95 20.06 8.81
N MET A 33 3.77 20.24 8.21
CA MET A 33 3.11 19.20 7.46
C MET A 33 3.35 19.37 5.98
N VAL A 34 3.83 18.32 5.33
CA VAL A 34 4.15 18.34 3.90
C VAL A 34 3.19 17.43 3.14
N PHE A 35 2.42 18.02 2.22
CA PHE A 35 1.44 17.33 1.40
C PHE A 35 1.90 17.30 -0.07
N PRO A 36 2.61 16.24 -0.51
CA PRO A 36 2.97 16.09 -1.92
C PRO A 36 1.74 16.04 -2.81
N LEU A 37 1.76 16.71 -3.95
CA LEU A 37 0.66 16.68 -4.92
C LEU A 37 0.61 15.37 -5.73
N SER A 38 1.67 14.55 -5.66
CA SER A 38 1.74 13.23 -6.27
C SER A 38 1.92 12.14 -5.20
N GLN A 39 0.81 11.67 -4.63
CA GLN A 39 0.76 10.60 -3.61
C GLN A 39 0.06 9.33 -4.14
N HIS A 40 -0.12 9.21 -5.46
CA HIS A 40 -0.91 8.15 -6.10
C HIS A 40 -0.43 7.94 -7.54
N ILE A 41 -0.85 6.86 -8.16
CA ILE A 41 -0.66 6.65 -9.60
C ILE A 41 -1.58 7.59 -10.38
N GLY A 42 -1.08 8.08 -11.51
CA GLY A 42 -1.81 8.93 -12.44
C GLY A 42 -1.33 10.38 -12.40
N ALA A 43 -2.21 11.32 -12.78
CA ALA A 43 -1.88 12.73 -12.83
C ALA A 43 -1.74 13.32 -11.41
N PRO A 44 -0.71 14.14 -11.14
CA PRO A 44 -0.62 14.87 -9.87
C PRO A 44 -1.88 15.69 -9.60
N ALA A 45 -2.21 15.89 -8.32
CA ALA A 45 -3.27 16.80 -7.92
C ALA A 45 -2.86 18.26 -8.22
N LYS A 46 -3.87 19.13 -8.37
CA LYS A 46 -3.69 20.57 -8.50
C LYS A 46 -3.98 21.23 -7.16
N PRO A 47 -3.16 22.17 -6.68
CA PRO A 47 -3.40 22.86 -5.42
C PRO A 47 -4.66 23.74 -5.52
N LEU A 48 -5.45 23.77 -4.44
CA LEU A 48 -6.62 24.63 -4.25
C LEU A 48 -6.34 25.79 -3.29
N VAL A 49 -5.14 25.84 -2.73
CA VAL A 49 -4.75 26.82 -1.71
C VAL A 49 -3.47 27.53 -2.11
N ALA A 50 -3.27 28.72 -1.56
CA ALA A 50 -2.11 29.58 -1.76
C ALA A 50 -1.41 29.87 -0.43
N LYS A 51 -0.19 30.41 -0.50
CA LYS A 51 0.56 30.86 0.68
C LYS A 51 -0.26 31.89 1.48
N GLY A 52 -0.39 31.68 2.77
CA GLY A 52 -1.13 32.50 3.72
C GLY A 52 -2.56 32.05 3.99
N ASP A 53 -3.10 31.10 3.19
CA ASP A 53 -4.43 30.55 3.46
C ASP A 53 -4.43 29.74 4.75
N HIS A 54 -5.49 29.90 5.56
CA HIS A 54 -5.75 29.04 6.70
C HIS A 54 -6.52 27.80 6.23
N VAL A 55 -6.11 26.61 6.69
CA VAL A 55 -6.73 25.33 6.34
C VAL A 55 -7.18 24.58 7.60
N LEU A 56 -8.21 23.74 7.44
CA LEU A 56 -8.80 22.94 8.51
C LEU A 56 -8.55 21.46 8.30
N VAL A 57 -8.64 20.66 9.37
CA VAL A 57 -8.63 19.20 9.28
C VAL A 57 -9.81 18.73 8.43
N GLY A 58 -9.54 17.88 7.44
CA GLY A 58 -10.56 17.38 6.52
C GLY A 58 -10.83 18.27 5.32
N GLN A 59 -10.23 19.45 5.24
CA GLN A 59 -10.35 20.34 4.10
C GLN A 59 -9.62 19.78 2.88
N LYS A 60 -10.28 19.80 1.72
CA LYS A 60 -9.66 19.49 0.44
C LYS A 60 -8.75 20.65 0.03
N ILE A 61 -7.44 20.41 0.00
CA ILE A 61 -6.39 21.37 -0.36
C ILE A 61 -5.79 21.12 -1.75
N GLY A 62 -6.14 19.99 -2.38
CA GLY A 62 -5.79 19.67 -3.76
C GLY A 62 -6.88 18.88 -4.45
N GLU A 63 -7.18 19.24 -5.70
CA GLU A 63 -8.16 18.55 -6.55
C GLU A 63 -7.50 17.57 -7.53
N PRO A 64 -8.21 16.55 -8.03
CA PRO A 64 -7.66 15.63 -9.03
C PRO A 64 -7.20 16.36 -10.31
N GLY A 65 -5.97 16.07 -10.75
CA GLY A 65 -5.40 16.63 -11.98
C GLY A 65 -5.82 15.90 -13.27
N GLY A 66 -6.58 14.80 -13.15
CA GLY A 66 -7.04 13.99 -14.29
C GLY A 66 -7.98 12.88 -13.86
N PHE A 67 -8.38 12.00 -14.80
CA PHE A 67 -9.29 10.88 -14.51
C PHE A 67 -8.70 9.91 -13.46
N ILE A 68 -7.45 9.48 -13.65
CA ILE A 68 -6.70 8.72 -12.64
C ILE A 68 -5.93 9.75 -11.81
N SER A 69 -6.51 10.17 -10.72
CA SER A 69 -5.96 11.12 -9.75
C SER A 69 -6.80 11.09 -8.46
N ALA A 70 -6.32 11.68 -7.37
CA ALA A 70 -7.03 11.73 -6.10
C ALA A 70 -6.86 13.09 -5.40
N CYS A 71 -7.87 13.50 -4.64
CA CYS A 71 -7.84 14.71 -3.82
C CYS A 71 -6.71 14.63 -2.77
N ILE A 72 -6.13 15.78 -2.42
CA ILE A 72 -5.26 15.95 -1.27
C ILE A 72 -6.06 16.62 -0.17
N ILE A 73 -6.04 16.03 1.01
CA ILE A 73 -6.81 16.49 2.18
C ILE A 73 -5.82 16.96 3.25
N SER A 74 -6.11 18.10 3.86
CA SER A 74 -5.35 18.53 5.03
C SER A 74 -5.65 17.65 6.23
N SER A 75 -4.62 17.14 6.86
CA SER A 75 -4.73 16.33 8.08
C SER A 75 -4.61 17.17 9.36
N VAL A 76 -4.30 18.45 9.25
CA VAL A 76 -4.15 19.40 10.35
C VAL A 76 -4.88 20.70 10.05
N SER A 77 -5.12 21.52 11.08
CA SER A 77 -5.40 22.96 10.92
C SER A 77 -4.10 23.75 10.94
N GLY A 78 -4.09 24.92 10.31
CA GLY A 78 -2.92 25.77 10.27
C GLY A 78 -2.83 26.64 9.02
N THR A 79 -1.69 27.27 8.82
CA THR A 79 -1.48 28.22 7.72
C THR A 79 -0.59 27.63 6.63
N VAL A 80 -0.98 27.78 5.38
CA VAL A 80 -0.16 27.39 4.23
C VAL A 80 1.08 28.28 4.18
N LYS A 81 2.24 27.70 4.48
CA LYS A 81 3.54 28.39 4.51
C LYS A 81 4.11 28.64 3.12
N SER A 82 4.06 27.63 2.26
CA SER A 82 4.58 27.67 0.90
C SER A 82 4.03 26.54 0.03
N LEU A 83 4.19 26.72 -1.30
CA LEU A 83 4.07 25.66 -2.29
C LEU A 83 5.44 25.51 -2.95
N GLU A 84 6.13 24.42 -2.68
CA GLU A 84 7.49 24.19 -3.16
C GLU A 84 7.78 22.70 -3.33
N PRO A 85 8.80 22.32 -4.12
CA PRO A 85 9.20 20.92 -4.22
C PRO A 85 9.78 20.40 -2.90
N ARG A 86 9.32 19.22 -2.48
CA ARG A 86 9.86 18.47 -1.33
C ARG A 86 10.22 17.06 -1.74
N MET A 87 11.24 16.52 -1.10
CA MET A 87 11.67 15.14 -1.32
C MET A 87 10.63 14.15 -0.79
N VAL A 88 10.37 13.12 -1.58
CA VAL A 88 9.52 11.98 -1.18
C VAL A 88 10.35 10.68 -1.09
N ALA A 89 9.77 9.60 -0.60
CA ALA A 89 10.49 8.38 -0.23
C ALA A 89 11.36 7.78 -1.36
N ASN A 90 11.01 7.99 -2.63
CA ASN A 90 11.80 7.52 -3.78
C ASN A 90 12.92 8.47 -4.20
N GLY A 91 13.20 9.52 -3.42
CA GLY A 91 14.23 10.53 -3.71
C GLY A 91 13.82 11.60 -4.72
N ALA A 92 12.60 11.54 -5.27
CA ALA A 92 12.13 12.58 -6.20
C ALA A 92 11.73 13.86 -5.46
N MET A 93 11.98 15.00 -6.09
CA MET A 93 11.47 16.30 -5.66
C MET A 93 10.08 16.51 -6.28
N VAL A 94 9.05 16.59 -5.43
CA VAL A 94 7.64 16.67 -5.86
C VAL A 94 7.03 17.99 -5.38
N PRO A 95 6.31 18.75 -6.23
CA PRO A 95 5.53 19.91 -5.79
C PRO A 95 4.63 19.53 -4.61
N SER A 96 4.71 20.30 -3.54
CA SER A 96 4.05 19.99 -2.27
C SER A 96 3.45 21.24 -1.66
N ILE A 97 2.35 21.08 -0.92
CA ILE A 97 1.76 22.10 -0.06
C ILE A 97 2.37 21.92 1.32
N ILE A 98 2.95 22.97 1.87
CA ILE A 98 3.54 22.99 3.21
C ILE A 98 2.62 23.78 4.13
N VAL A 99 2.16 23.15 5.22
CA VAL A 99 1.28 23.74 6.23
C VAL A 99 2.03 23.84 7.55
N GLU A 100 2.06 25.01 8.13
CA GLU A 100 2.50 25.23 9.50
C GLU A 100 1.35 24.83 10.43
N ASN A 101 1.53 23.70 11.12
CA ASN A 101 0.53 23.13 12.03
C ASN A 101 0.36 24.03 13.25
N ASP A 102 -0.86 24.49 13.52
CA ASP A 102 -1.17 25.35 14.68
C ASP A 102 -1.42 24.56 15.99
N GLY A 103 -1.54 23.24 15.87
CA GLY A 103 -1.80 22.33 16.99
C GLY A 103 -3.26 22.41 17.53
N MET A 104 -4.13 23.17 16.91
CA MET A 104 -5.54 23.31 17.33
C MET A 104 -6.43 22.21 16.77
N TYR A 105 -6.05 21.66 15.59
CA TYR A 105 -6.80 20.61 14.91
C TYR A 105 -8.28 20.93 14.65
N GLU A 106 -8.58 22.21 14.37
CA GLU A 106 -9.92 22.62 13.97
C GLU A 106 -10.37 21.87 12.71
N THR A 107 -11.60 21.39 12.71
CA THR A 107 -12.16 20.55 11.64
C THR A 107 -13.10 21.31 10.73
N VAL A 108 -13.27 20.82 9.50
CA VAL A 108 -14.37 21.28 8.64
C VAL A 108 -15.73 20.91 9.25
N GLU A 109 -16.79 21.63 8.88
CA GLU A 109 -18.17 21.35 9.29
C GLU A 109 -18.57 19.91 8.92
N GLY A 110 -19.28 19.22 9.79
CA GLY A 110 -19.74 17.85 9.60
C GLY A 110 -18.65 16.77 9.74
N PHE A 111 -17.42 17.14 10.07
CA PHE A 111 -16.34 16.17 10.24
C PHE A 111 -16.61 15.23 11.44
N GLY A 112 -16.52 13.93 11.20
CA GLY A 112 -16.75 12.91 12.24
C GLY A 112 -18.23 12.56 12.47
N GLU A 113 -19.16 13.21 11.79
CA GLU A 113 -20.59 12.94 11.93
C GLU A 113 -20.99 11.58 11.36
N ASP A 114 -21.91 10.92 12.06
CA ASP A 114 -22.47 9.64 11.61
C ASP A 114 -23.39 9.81 10.40
N ARG A 115 -23.23 8.92 9.42
CA ARG A 115 -24.08 8.83 8.24
C ARG A 115 -24.50 7.39 8.00
N ASP A 116 -25.79 7.17 7.72
CA ASP A 116 -26.30 5.87 7.32
C ASP A 116 -25.99 5.63 5.82
N PRO A 117 -25.12 4.67 5.48
CA PRO A 117 -24.77 4.40 4.08
C PRO A 117 -25.96 3.86 3.27
N LYS A 118 -27.01 3.33 3.92
CA LYS A 118 -28.20 2.82 3.24
C LYS A 118 -29.05 3.92 2.59
N THR A 119 -28.90 5.17 3.02
CA THR A 119 -29.58 6.32 2.46
C THR A 119 -28.92 6.86 1.19
N LEU A 120 -27.74 6.36 0.86
CA LEU A 120 -26.94 6.83 -0.26
C LEU A 120 -27.12 5.96 -1.50
N SER A 121 -27.15 6.58 -2.67
CA SER A 121 -27.04 5.91 -3.95
C SER A 121 -25.61 5.40 -4.20
N LYS A 122 -25.44 4.44 -5.13
CA LYS A 122 -24.12 3.94 -5.55
C LYS A 122 -23.20 5.06 -6.02
N GLU A 123 -23.73 6.04 -6.73
CA GLU A 123 -22.97 7.18 -7.25
C GLU A 123 -22.52 8.12 -6.13
N GLU A 124 -23.37 8.41 -5.15
CA GLU A 124 -23.01 9.22 -3.98
C GLU A 124 -21.90 8.56 -3.17
N ILE A 125 -21.96 7.24 -2.93
CA ILE A 125 -20.88 6.49 -2.25
C ILE A 125 -19.56 6.64 -3.02
N ARG A 126 -19.56 6.44 -4.34
CA ARG A 126 -18.35 6.60 -5.18
C ARG A 126 -17.79 8.00 -5.13
N ASN A 127 -18.67 9.00 -5.17
CA ASN A 127 -18.27 10.40 -5.08
C ASN A 127 -17.68 10.75 -3.71
N ILE A 128 -18.26 10.26 -2.61
CA ILE A 128 -17.70 10.42 -1.27
C ILE A 128 -16.30 9.81 -1.19
N VAL A 129 -16.09 8.61 -1.70
CA VAL A 129 -14.77 7.95 -1.74
C VAL A 129 -13.76 8.77 -2.54
N LYS A 130 -14.18 9.37 -3.67
CA LYS A 130 -13.35 10.25 -4.51
C LYS A 130 -12.97 11.52 -3.76
N GLU A 131 -13.97 12.23 -3.22
CA GLU A 131 -13.76 13.51 -2.52
C GLU A 131 -12.97 13.35 -1.23
N ALA A 132 -13.11 12.21 -0.54
CA ALA A 132 -12.30 11.84 0.62
C ALA A 132 -10.84 11.52 0.28
N GLY A 133 -10.47 11.53 -1.00
CA GLY A 133 -9.10 11.30 -1.47
C GLY A 133 -8.57 9.88 -1.23
N ILE A 134 -9.44 8.87 -1.15
CA ILE A 134 -9.05 7.49 -0.85
C ILE A 134 -8.36 6.85 -2.04
N VAL A 135 -7.21 6.22 -1.76
CA VAL A 135 -6.43 5.44 -2.71
C VAL A 135 -6.13 4.06 -2.12
N GLY A 136 -5.64 3.14 -2.93
CA GLY A 136 -5.18 1.83 -2.45
C GLY A 136 -3.99 1.96 -1.51
N LEU A 137 -4.19 1.73 -0.22
CA LEU A 137 -3.23 2.02 0.86
C LEU A 137 -2.17 0.92 1.05
N GLY A 138 -2.41 -0.28 0.54
CA GLY A 138 -1.48 -1.42 0.60
C GLY A 138 -0.55 -1.56 -0.61
N GLY A 139 -0.45 -0.54 -1.48
CA GLY A 139 0.33 -0.64 -2.71
C GLY A 139 0.63 0.71 -3.36
N ALA A 140 0.54 0.76 -4.70
CA ALA A 140 0.96 1.91 -5.49
C ALA A 140 0.01 3.12 -5.48
N GLY A 141 -1.02 3.12 -4.64
CA GLY A 141 -1.92 4.26 -4.50
C GLY A 141 -2.88 4.46 -5.67
N PHE A 142 -3.38 3.41 -6.28
CA PHE A 142 -4.39 3.56 -7.33
C PHE A 142 -5.69 4.15 -6.73
N PRO A 143 -6.29 5.19 -7.35
CA PRO A 143 -7.49 5.84 -6.82
C PRO A 143 -8.66 4.86 -6.63
N THR A 144 -9.16 4.75 -5.40
CA THR A 144 -10.16 3.72 -5.03
C THR A 144 -11.49 3.93 -5.74
N HIS A 145 -11.93 5.18 -5.93
CA HIS A 145 -13.17 5.45 -6.67
C HIS A 145 -13.16 4.90 -8.11
N VAL A 146 -11.98 4.85 -8.76
CA VAL A 146 -11.82 4.26 -10.10
C VAL A 146 -11.99 2.73 -10.04
N LYS A 147 -11.41 2.07 -9.03
CA LYS A 147 -11.63 0.63 -8.80
C LYS A 147 -13.10 0.28 -8.59
N LEU A 148 -13.81 1.15 -7.85
CA LEU A 148 -15.24 0.99 -7.53
C LEU A 148 -16.17 1.38 -8.68
N THR A 149 -15.62 1.78 -9.84
CA THR A 149 -16.36 2.13 -11.07
C THR A 149 -15.87 1.28 -12.23
N PRO A 150 -16.03 -0.06 -12.19
CA PRO A 150 -15.66 -0.93 -13.30
C PRO A 150 -16.56 -0.68 -14.52
N LYS A 151 -16.09 -1.08 -15.70
CA LYS A 151 -16.87 -0.94 -16.95
C LYS A 151 -18.18 -1.74 -16.92
N ASP A 152 -18.17 -2.89 -16.28
CA ASP A 152 -19.32 -3.76 -16.08
C ASP A 152 -19.44 -4.13 -14.59
N GLU A 153 -20.39 -3.51 -13.90
CA GLU A 153 -20.65 -3.77 -12.49
C GLU A 153 -21.25 -5.17 -12.25
N SER A 154 -21.99 -5.68 -13.23
CA SER A 154 -22.65 -6.99 -13.12
C SER A 154 -21.67 -8.16 -13.18
N ALA A 155 -20.50 -7.94 -13.76
CA ALA A 155 -19.41 -8.92 -13.83
C ALA A 155 -18.66 -9.07 -12.48
N ILE A 156 -18.84 -8.14 -11.56
CA ILE A 156 -18.15 -8.20 -10.26
C ILE A 156 -18.91 -9.14 -9.32
N ASP A 157 -18.29 -10.25 -8.97
CA ASP A 157 -18.85 -11.26 -8.08
C ASP A 157 -18.04 -11.47 -6.78
N THR A 158 -16.82 -10.90 -6.70
CA THR A 158 -15.93 -11.11 -5.55
C THR A 158 -15.22 -9.81 -5.14
N ILE A 159 -15.45 -9.38 -3.90
CA ILE A 159 -14.68 -8.30 -3.26
C ILE A 159 -13.70 -8.92 -2.28
N ILE A 160 -12.40 -8.72 -2.50
CA ILE A 160 -11.35 -9.29 -1.66
C ILE A 160 -10.75 -8.19 -0.78
N VAL A 161 -10.88 -8.37 0.53
CA VAL A 161 -10.13 -7.58 1.51
C VAL A 161 -8.78 -8.24 1.74
N ASN A 162 -7.73 -7.55 1.38
CA ASN A 162 -6.36 -8.01 1.53
C ASN A 162 -5.86 -7.76 2.95
N GLY A 163 -5.96 -8.76 3.81
CA GLY A 163 -5.39 -8.83 5.15
C GLY A 163 -4.20 -9.79 5.24
N ALA A 164 -3.60 -10.17 4.10
CA ALA A 164 -2.45 -11.06 4.08
C ALA A 164 -1.26 -10.48 4.84
N GLU A 165 -0.91 -9.21 4.56
CA GLU A 165 0.25 -8.51 5.14
C GLU A 165 1.53 -9.38 5.06
N CYS A 166 1.83 -9.83 3.83
CA CYS A 166 2.93 -10.76 3.56
C CYS A 166 4.32 -10.09 3.55
N GLU A 167 4.38 -8.76 3.55
CA GLU A 167 5.63 -8.01 3.64
C GLU A 167 6.26 -8.23 5.02
N PRO A 168 7.53 -8.66 5.10
CA PRO A 168 8.19 -8.86 6.38
C PRO A 168 8.24 -7.58 7.24
N TYR A 169 8.25 -7.73 8.54
CA TYR A 169 8.32 -6.71 9.58
C TYR A 169 7.07 -5.84 9.76
N LEU A 170 6.16 -5.76 8.79
CA LEU A 170 4.95 -4.96 8.87
C LEU A 170 3.87 -5.67 9.71
N THR A 171 3.19 -4.90 10.56
CA THR A 171 2.13 -5.40 11.47
C THR A 171 0.94 -4.44 11.58
N SER A 172 0.88 -3.41 10.74
CA SER A 172 -0.20 -2.42 10.73
C SER A 172 -1.56 -3.01 10.43
N ASP A 173 -1.68 -3.83 9.36
CA ASP A 173 -2.94 -4.45 8.97
C ASP A 173 -3.38 -5.52 10.00
N TYR A 174 -2.43 -6.28 10.55
CA TYR A 174 -2.70 -7.23 11.63
C TYR A 174 -3.31 -6.53 12.85
N ARG A 175 -2.72 -5.41 13.28
CA ARG A 175 -3.27 -4.63 14.40
C ARG A 175 -4.65 -4.09 14.09
N MET A 176 -4.89 -3.59 12.88
CA MET A 176 -6.21 -3.12 12.46
C MET A 176 -7.27 -4.23 12.48
N MET A 177 -6.93 -5.45 12.06
CA MET A 177 -7.84 -6.59 12.17
C MET A 177 -8.18 -6.94 13.62
N LEU A 178 -7.29 -6.68 14.57
CA LEU A 178 -7.54 -6.89 16.00
C LEU A 178 -8.21 -5.69 16.69
N GLU A 179 -7.92 -4.46 16.31
CA GLU A 179 -8.35 -3.27 17.01
C GLU A 179 -9.60 -2.61 16.38
N GLU A 180 -9.71 -2.64 15.06
CA GLU A 180 -10.85 -2.06 14.32
C GLU A 180 -11.61 -3.08 13.43
N PRO A 181 -11.87 -4.32 13.88
CA PRO A 181 -12.46 -5.36 13.02
C PRO A 181 -13.86 -4.99 12.51
N LEU A 182 -14.66 -4.29 13.30
CA LEU A 182 -15.99 -3.84 12.90
C LEU A 182 -15.95 -2.77 11.80
N SER A 183 -14.92 -1.91 11.80
CA SER A 183 -14.71 -0.92 10.75
C SER A 183 -14.42 -1.59 9.41
N ILE A 184 -13.69 -2.71 9.42
CA ILE A 184 -13.41 -3.54 8.23
C ILE A 184 -14.71 -4.14 7.69
N ILE A 185 -15.52 -4.77 8.55
CA ILE A 185 -16.77 -5.43 8.14
C ILE A 185 -17.77 -4.39 7.60
N LYS A 186 -17.94 -3.27 8.29
CA LYS A 186 -18.82 -2.18 7.85
C LYS A 186 -18.34 -1.56 6.54
N GLY A 187 -17.04 -1.33 6.38
CA GLY A 187 -16.48 -0.82 5.14
C GLY A 187 -16.66 -1.80 3.96
N LEU A 188 -16.48 -3.11 4.21
CA LEU A 188 -16.76 -4.13 3.21
C LEU A 188 -18.25 -4.16 2.83
N ASN A 189 -19.16 -3.99 3.81
CA ASN A 189 -20.59 -3.90 3.56
C ASN A 189 -20.94 -2.66 2.71
N VAL A 190 -20.27 -1.51 2.92
CA VAL A 190 -20.43 -0.32 2.04
C VAL A 190 -20.00 -0.65 0.60
N ILE A 191 -18.87 -1.33 0.41
CA ILE A 191 -18.43 -1.74 -0.94
C ILE A 191 -19.44 -2.72 -1.56
N LEU A 192 -19.95 -3.67 -0.79
CA LEU A 192 -20.95 -4.66 -1.25
C LEU A 192 -22.29 -4.04 -1.66
N GLN A 193 -22.64 -2.82 -1.20
CA GLN A 193 -23.80 -2.09 -1.69
C GLN A 193 -23.66 -1.62 -3.13
N LEU A 194 -22.42 -1.48 -3.63
CA LEU A 194 -22.16 -1.10 -5.01
C LEU A 194 -22.35 -2.24 -6.00
N PHE A 195 -22.30 -3.52 -5.54
CA PHE A 195 -22.27 -4.70 -6.38
C PHE A 195 -23.25 -5.77 -5.87
N ASP A 196 -24.39 -5.88 -6.54
CA ASP A 196 -25.53 -6.67 -6.07
C ASP A 196 -25.22 -8.18 -5.98
N ASN A 197 -24.39 -8.68 -6.90
CA ASN A 197 -24.03 -10.10 -7.00
C ASN A 197 -22.75 -10.48 -6.23
N ALA A 198 -22.01 -9.51 -5.70
CA ALA A 198 -20.69 -9.75 -5.12
C ALA A 198 -20.77 -10.35 -3.71
N LYS A 199 -19.78 -11.18 -3.41
CA LYS A 199 -19.47 -11.67 -2.06
C LYS A 199 -18.16 -11.07 -1.59
N GLY A 200 -18.07 -10.79 -0.29
CA GLY A 200 -16.87 -10.33 0.37
C GLY A 200 -16.00 -11.48 0.88
N VAL A 201 -14.71 -11.43 0.64
CA VAL A 201 -13.75 -12.41 1.16
C VAL A 201 -12.62 -11.67 1.85
N ILE A 202 -12.39 -11.94 3.14
CA ILE A 202 -11.28 -11.37 3.90
C ILE A 202 -10.14 -12.39 3.93
N GLY A 203 -9.08 -12.14 3.17
CA GLY A 203 -7.91 -13.03 3.08
C GLY A 203 -6.89 -12.71 4.16
N ILE A 204 -6.58 -13.66 5.05
CA ILE A 204 -5.67 -13.49 6.19
C ILE A 204 -4.68 -14.64 6.23
N GLU A 205 -3.37 -14.34 6.32
CA GLU A 205 -2.35 -15.40 6.45
C GLU A 205 -2.42 -16.13 7.80
N ASN A 206 -2.13 -17.43 7.77
CA ASN A 206 -2.28 -18.34 8.91
C ASN A 206 -1.25 -18.11 10.05
N ASN A 207 -0.30 -17.18 9.89
CA ASN A 207 0.54 -16.66 10.97
C ASN A 207 -0.20 -15.66 11.89
N LYS A 208 -1.48 -15.39 11.63
CA LYS A 208 -2.37 -14.48 12.39
C LYS A 208 -3.64 -15.23 12.85
N PRO A 209 -3.49 -16.31 13.66
CA PRO A 209 -4.62 -17.20 14.02
C PRO A 209 -5.71 -16.49 14.83
N ASP A 210 -5.35 -15.57 15.70
CA ASP A 210 -6.24 -14.75 16.50
C ASP A 210 -7.06 -13.76 15.66
N ALA A 211 -6.45 -13.13 14.64
CA ALA A 211 -7.16 -12.29 13.70
C ALA A 211 -8.14 -13.11 12.84
N ILE A 212 -7.74 -14.32 12.36
CA ILE A 212 -8.62 -15.23 11.65
C ILE A 212 -9.81 -15.61 12.53
N GLN A 213 -9.57 -16.01 13.78
CA GLN A 213 -10.62 -16.40 14.71
C GLN A 213 -11.59 -15.25 14.95
N LYS A 214 -11.06 -14.06 15.31
CA LYS A 214 -11.85 -12.86 15.59
C LYS A 214 -12.71 -12.42 14.41
N MET A 215 -12.12 -12.33 13.22
CA MET A 215 -12.85 -11.95 12.02
C MET A 215 -13.90 -12.99 11.62
N THR A 216 -13.60 -14.29 11.74
CA THR A 216 -14.55 -15.38 11.45
C THR A 216 -15.77 -15.34 12.37
N GLU A 217 -15.55 -15.07 13.67
CA GLU A 217 -16.63 -14.96 14.64
C GLU A 217 -17.54 -13.76 14.33
N LEU A 218 -16.95 -12.62 14.00
CA LEU A 218 -17.68 -11.37 13.72
C LEU A 218 -18.48 -11.40 12.40
N VAL A 219 -18.06 -12.20 11.41
CA VAL A 219 -18.80 -12.33 10.14
C VAL A 219 -19.77 -13.53 10.11
N LYS A 220 -19.95 -14.22 11.23
CA LYS A 220 -20.78 -15.43 11.31
C LYS A 220 -22.22 -15.21 10.81
N ASP A 221 -22.78 -14.02 11.11
CA ASP A 221 -24.14 -13.65 10.74
C ASP A 221 -24.20 -12.77 9.47
N GLU A 222 -23.08 -12.60 8.77
CA GLU A 222 -22.98 -11.83 7.53
C GLU A 222 -23.05 -12.74 6.31
N PRO A 223 -24.20 -12.89 5.64
CA PRO A 223 -24.39 -13.94 4.62
C PRO A 223 -23.55 -13.75 3.36
N ARG A 224 -23.04 -12.55 3.15
CA ARG A 224 -22.22 -12.18 1.98
C ARG A 224 -20.72 -12.11 2.27
N ILE A 225 -20.28 -12.31 3.52
CA ILE A 225 -18.86 -12.13 3.91
C ILE A 225 -18.31 -13.44 4.46
N THR A 226 -17.10 -13.80 4.04
CA THR A 226 -16.36 -14.97 4.54
C THR A 226 -14.90 -14.60 4.83
N VAL A 227 -14.26 -15.33 5.74
CA VAL A 227 -12.82 -15.27 5.98
C VAL A 227 -12.14 -16.44 5.27
N CYS A 228 -11.07 -16.15 4.53
CA CYS A 228 -10.27 -17.13 3.81
C CYS A 228 -8.86 -17.20 4.43
N PRO A 229 -8.54 -18.25 5.18
CA PRO A 229 -7.18 -18.49 5.67
C PRO A 229 -6.22 -18.79 4.51
N LEU A 230 -5.14 -18.02 4.44
CA LEU A 230 -4.10 -18.08 3.41
C LEU A 230 -2.83 -18.73 3.98
N LEU A 231 -2.09 -19.44 3.15
CA LEU A 231 -0.76 -19.92 3.53
C LEU A 231 0.21 -18.75 3.67
N THR A 232 0.87 -18.64 4.82
CA THR A 232 1.92 -17.63 5.04
C THR A 232 3.09 -17.85 4.11
N LYS A 233 3.26 -16.95 3.17
CA LYS A 233 4.41 -16.86 2.26
C LYS A 233 4.39 -15.56 1.46
N TYR A 234 5.52 -15.18 0.92
CA TYR A 234 5.66 -13.97 0.12
C TYR A 234 5.75 -14.26 -1.39
N PRO A 235 5.04 -13.54 -2.28
CA PRO A 235 4.11 -12.42 -2.04
C PRO A 235 2.62 -12.86 -2.06
N GLN A 236 2.11 -13.43 -0.95
CA GLN A 236 0.72 -13.89 -0.84
C GLN A 236 -0.29 -12.74 -1.01
N GLY A 237 0.04 -11.54 -0.46
CA GLY A 237 -0.77 -10.33 -0.59
C GLY A 237 -0.61 -9.59 -1.92
N GLY A 238 0.26 -10.05 -2.81
CA GLY A 238 0.32 -9.51 -4.18
C GLY A 238 -1.00 -9.73 -4.91
N GLU A 239 -1.59 -8.67 -5.49
CA GLU A 239 -2.96 -8.69 -6.03
C GLU A 239 -3.26 -9.91 -6.90
N ARG A 240 -2.38 -10.25 -7.86
CA ARG A 240 -2.56 -11.43 -8.74
C ARG A 240 -2.46 -12.74 -7.98
N SER A 241 -1.54 -12.83 -7.02
CA SER A 241 -1.36 -14.02 -6.17
C SER A 241 -2.58 -14.23 -5.28
N LEU A 242 -3.12 -13.15 -4.72
CA LEU A 242 -4.27 -13.17 -3.84
C LEU A 242 -5.55 -13.54 -4.58
N ILE A 243 -5.82 -12.93 -5.75
CA ILE A 243 -6.96 -13.30 -6.60
C ILE A 243 -6.91 -14.80 -6.92
N TYR A 244 -5.74 -15.30 -7.34
CA TYR A 244 -5.60 -16.73 -7.64
C TYR A 244 -5.84 -17.61 -6.40
N ALA A 245 -5.27 -17.25 -5.26
CA ALA A 245 -5.41 -18.01 -4.02
C ALA A 245 -6.87 -18.11 -3.56
N VAL A 246 -7.63 -17.01 -3.68
CA VAL A 246 -9.02 -16.92 -3.21
C VAL A 246 -10.01 -17.50 -4.21
N THR A 247 -9.81 -17.27 -5.52
CA THR A 247 -10.81 -17.56 -6.55
C THR A 247 -10.39 -18.62 -7.57
N GLY A 248 -9.09 -18.94 -7.67
CA GLY A 248 -8.53 -19.76 -8.74
C GLY A 248 -8.37 -19.04 -10.08
N ARG A 249 -8.85 -17.79 -10.20
CA ARG A 249 -8.78 -16.98 -11.43
C ARG A 249 -7.38 -16.41 -11.64
N LYS A 250 -7.00 -16.22 -12.90
CA LYS A 250 -5.68 -15.69 -13.29
C LYS A 250 -5.86 -14.40 -14.05
N ILE A 251 -5.02 -13.41 -13.74
CA ILE A 251 -4.90 -12.15 -14.48
C ILE A 251 -3.45 -11.92 -14.91
N ASN A 252 -3.25 -11.27 -16.05
CA ASN A 252 -1.94 -10.90 -16.58
C ASN A 252 -1.70 -9.37 -16.45
N SER A 253 -0.60 -8.86 -17.00
CA SER A 253 -0.23 -7.45 -16.90
C SER A 253 -1.13 -6.48 -17.66
N SER A 254 -1.91 -6.96 -18.63
CA SER A 254 -2.86 -6.16 -19.41
C SER A 254 -4.28 -6.16 -18.82
N MET A 255 -4.54 -7.02 -17.83
CA MET A 255 -5.85 -7.15 -17.18
C MET A 255 -5.88 -6.40 -15.85
N LEU A 256 -7.06 -5.90 -15.50
CA LEU A 256 -7.39 -5.40 -14.18
C LEU A 256 -8.09 -6.50 -13.35
N PRO A 257 -8.11 -6.42 -12.02
CA PRO A 257 -8.90 -7.35 -11.18
C PRO A 257 -10.36 -7.46 -11.61
N ALA A 258 -10.96 -6.35 -12.06
CA ALA A 258 -12.34 -6.32 -12.55
C ALA A 258 -12.57 -7.22 -13.77
N ASP A 259 -11.57 -7.40 -14.64
CA ASP A 259 -11.65 -8.31 -15.79
C ASP A 259 -11.75 -9.78 -15.37
N ALA A 260 -11.39 -10.07 -14.12
CA ALA A 260 -11.60 -11.37 -13.48
C ALA A 260 -12.77 -11.38 -12.49
N GLY A 261 -13.67 -10.40 -12.56
CA GLY A 261 -14.83 -10.28 -11.67
C GLY A 261 -14.48 -9.91 -10.23
N CYS A 262 -13.27 -9.40 -9.98
CA CYS A 262 -12.77 -9.12 -8.63
C CYS A 262 -12.48 -7.63 -8.41
N ILE A 263 -12.70 -7.18 -7.16
CA ILE A 263 -12.12 -5.94 -6.64
C ILE A 263 -11.26 -6.32 -5.44
N VAL A 264 -10.06 -5.74 -5.35
CA VAL A 264 -9.13 -6.01 -4.25
C VAL A 264 -8.79 -4.69 -3.56
N ASP A 265 -9.07 -4.62 -2.26
CA ASP A 265 -8.69 -3.50 -1.41
C ASP A 265 -7.99 -3.98 -0.13
N ASN A 266 -6.99 -3.22 0.31
CA ASN A 266 -6.28 -3.47 1.55
C ASN A 266 -7.17 -3.16 2.77
N VAL A 267 -6.89 -3.77 3.92
CA VAL A 267 -7.59 -3.56 5.20
C VAL A 267 -7.79 -2.08 5.52
N ASP A 268 -6.72 -1.27 5.51
CA ASP A 268 -6.79 0.15 5.87
C ASP A 268 -7.56 0.98 4.81
N THR A 269 -7.56 0.56 3.53
CA THR A 269 -8.41 1.15 2.48
C THR A 269 -9.89 0.95 2.80
N VAL A 270 -10.27 -0.25 3.21
CA VAL A 270 -11.66 -0.58 3.56
C VAL A 270 -12.11 0.19 4.81
N ILE A 271 -11.25 0.31 5.83
CA ILE A 271 -11.49 1.16 7.00
C ILE A 271 -11.66 2.63 6.58
N SER A 272 -10.83 3.12 5.65
CA SER A 272 -10.92 4.50 5.16
C SER A 272 -12.22 4.76 4.40
N ILE A 273 -12.73 3.77 3.63
CA ILE A 273 -14.05 3.85 2.99
C ILE A 273 -15.15 3.95 4.05
N TYR A 274 -15.11 3.09 5.10
CA TYR A 274 -16.05 3.19 6.22
C TYR A 274 -16.02 4.58 6.87
N ASN A 275 -14.84 5.10 7.17
CA ASN A 275 -14.69 6.40 7.81
C ASN A 275 -15.23 7.54 6.93
N ALA A 276 -14.98 7.51 5.62
CA ALA A 276 -15.47 8.54 4.72
C ALA A 276 -17.00 8.49 4.53
N VAL A 277 -17.54 7.29 4.31
CA VAL A 277 -18.96 7.12 3.99
C VAL A 277 -19.84 7.17 5.22
N CYS A 278 -19.44 6.51 6.32
CA CYS A 278 -20.27 6.38 7.52
C CYS A 278 -19.92 7.35 8.64
N LYS A 279 -18.71 7.97 8.61
CA LYS A 279 -18.21 8.87 9.66
C LYS A 279 -17.77 10.22 9.13
N THR A 280 -18.11 10.57 7.93
CA THR A 280 -17.76 11.85 7.28
C THR A 280 -16.32 12.28 7.51
N THR A 281 -15.42 11.30 7.58
CA THR A 281 -13.99 11.50 7.87
C THR A 281 -13.15 11.09 6.66
N PRO A 282 -12.56 12.05 5.92
CA PRO A 282 -11.74 11.74 4.75
C PRO A 282 -10.40 11.09 5.13
N LEU A 283 -9.62 10.69 4.12
CA LEU A 283 -8.30 10.07 4.34
C LEU A 283 -7.29 11.11 4.83
N ILE A 284 -7.09 11.17 6.14
CA ILE A 284 -6.16 12.09 6.81
C ILE A 284 -5.09 11.37 7.65
N ARG A 285 -5.16 10.05 7.77
CA ARG A 285 -4.24 9.25 8.59
C ARG A 285 -3.73 8.01 7.87
N ARG A 286 -2.60 7.50 8.35
CA ARG A 286 -2.04 6.20 7.98
C ARG A 286 -1.67 5.42 9.23
N ILE A 287 -1.73 4.11 9.16
CA ILE A 287 -1.14 3.25 10.17
C ILE A 287 0.24 2.84 9.67
N ILE A 288 1.27 3.23 10.43
CA ILE A 288 2.67 3.03 10.06
C ILE A 288 3.36 2.13 11.08
N THR A 289 3.96 1.06 10.61
CA THR A 289 4.84 0.24 11.45
C THR A 289 6.24 0.86 11.48
N VAL A 290 6.74 1.24 12.65
CA VAL A 290 8.15 1.62 12.86
C VAL A 290 8.87 0.41 13.45
N THR A 291 9.87 -0.13 12.76
CA THR A 291 10.44 -1.45 13.09
C THR A 291 11.88 -1.62 12.58
N GLY A 292 12.44 -2.78 12.84
CA GLY A 292 13.81 -3.14 12.50
C GLY A 292 14.71 -3.19 13.70
N ASP A 293 15.86 -3.82 13.53
CA ASP A 293 16.81 -4.08 14.63
C ASP A 293 17.58 -2.82 15.10
N ALA A 294 17.53 -1.73 14.32
CA ALA A 294 18.12 -0.44 14.71
C ALA A 294 17.17 0.46 15.54
N ILE A 295 15.86 0.16 15.60
CA ILE A 295 14.88 0.99 16.31
C ILE A 295 14.87 0.67 17.81
N ALA A 296 14.84 1.72 18.66
CA ALA A 296 14.83 1.55 20.10
C ALA A 296 13.54 0.88 20.59
N ASN A 297 12.39 1.38 20.19
CA ASN A 297 11.07 0.89 20.58
C ASN A 297 10.18 0.67 19.35
N PRO A 298 10.28 -0.47 18.63
CA PRO A 298 9.39 -0.78 17.52
C PRO A 298 7.91 -0.68 17.92
N GLN A 299 7.07 -0.07 17.08
CA GLN A 299 5.68 0.25 17.39
C GLN A 299 4.86 0.47 16.12
N ASN A 300 3.53 0.35 16.21
CA ASN A 300 2.59 0.78 15.19
C ASN A 300 1.97 2.13 15.58
N TYR A 301 1.96 3.07 14.65
CA TYR A 301 1.42 4.41 14.89
C TYR A 301 0.26 4.72 13.95
N SER A 302 -0.82 5.28 14.50
CA SER A 302 -1.79 6.07 13.74
C SER A 302 -1.23 7.48 13.60
N VAL A 303 -0.84 7.85 12.40
CA VAL A 303 -0.14 9.11 12.12
C VAL A 303 -0.88 9.90 11.04
N ARG A 304 -0.95 11.23 11.19
CA ARG A 304 -1.54 12.12 10.20
C ARG A 304 -0.67 12.17 8.94
N THR A 305 -1.29 12.14 7.75
CA THR A 305 -0.57 12.32 6.49
C THR A 305 0.15 13.66 6.47
N GLY A 306 1.37 13.69 5.94
CA GLY A 306 2.21 14.88 5.95
C GLY A 306 3.22 14.96 7.11
N THR A 307 3.07 14.16 8.17
CA THR A 307 4.04 14.05 9.27
C THR A 307 5.38 13.51 8.74
N SER A 308 6.51 14.00 9.25
CA SER A 308 7.82 13.52 8.82
C SER A 308 8.15 12.14 9.41
N TYR A 309 8.94 11.34 8.68
CA TYR A 309 9.49 10.09 9.23
C TYR A 309 10.41 10.33 10.44
N LYS A 310 10.98 11.53 10.54
CA LYS A 310 11.79 11.94 11.70
C LYS A 310 10.96 11.93 12.99
N GLU A 311 9.74 12.50 12.94
CA GLU A 311 8.85 12.49 14.11
C GLU A 311 8.42 11.06 14.51
N LEU A 312 8.23 10.15 13.53
CA LEU A 312 7.97 8.73 13.81
C LEU A 312 9.14 8.06 14.51
N LEU A 313 10.37 8.32 14.05
CA LEU A 313 11.58 7.82 14.71
C LEU A 313 11.71 8.34 16.14
N GLU A 314 11.52 9.64 16.33
CA GLU A 314 11.58 10.28 17.67
C GLU A 314 10.54 9.68 18.62
N ALA A 315 9.30 9.45 18.17
CA ALA A 315 8.24 8.79 18.94
C ALA A 315 8.60 7.35 19.33
N SER A 316 9.41 6.68 18.52
CA SER A 316 9.92 5.33 18.77
C SER A 316 11.19 5.30 19.62
N GLY A 317 11.58 6.43 20.22
CA GLY A 317 12.77 6.54 21.08
C GLY A 317 14.09 6.66 20.33
N GLY A 318 14.05 6.92 19.02
CA GLY A 318 15.24 7.05 18.18
C GLY A 318 15.87 5.72 17.77
N PHE A 319 17.10 5.80 17.31
CA PHE A 319 17.91 4.62 17.04
C PHE A 319 18.59 4.13 18.31
N LYS A 320 18.59 2.83 18.57
CA LYS A 320 19.46 2.20 19.56
C LYS A 320 20.87 1.95 19.03
N THR A 321 20.99 1.87 17.70
CA THR A 321 22.25 1.74 16.96
C THR A 321 22.06 2.44 15.62
N GLU A 322 23.07 3.20 15.17
CA GLU A 322 23.01 3.90 13.87
C GLU A 322 22.74 2.90 12.74
N PRO A 323 21.71 3.10 11.93
CA PRO A 323 21.37 2.16 10.87
C PRO A 323 22.26 2.32 9.64
N GLU A 324 22.63 1.22 9.03
CA GLU A 324 23.22 1.22 7.68
C GLU A 324 22.15 1.31 6.59
N LYS A 325 20.90 0.95 6.92
CA LYS A 325 19.78 0.99 5.97
C LYS A 325 18.49 1.47 6.59
N VAL A 326 17.90 2.48 5.95
CA VAL A 326 16.58 3.06 6.29
C VAL A 326 15.64 2.89 5.10
N ILE A 327 14.46 2.33 5.33
CA ILE A 327 13.51 1.97 4.27
C ILE A 327 12.13 2.55 4.59
N SER A 328 11.51 3.23 3.63
CA SER A 328 10.07 3.47 3.61
C SER A 328 9.35 2.23 3.09
N GLY A 329 8.59 1.55 3.94
CA GLY A 329 7.99 0.24 3.68
C GLY A 329 8.80 -0.92 4.23
N GLY A 330 8.55 -2.14 3.75
CA GLY A 330 9.26 -3.34 4.17
C GLY A 330 10.48 -3.67 3.29
N PRO A 331 11.25 -4.69 3.66
CA PRO A 331 12.52 -5.01 2.99
C PRO A 331 12.39 -5.54 1.57
N MET A 332 11.21 -6.05 1.17
CA MET A 332 11.03 -6.67 -0.15
C MET A 332 10.62 -5.67 -1.22
N MET A 333 9.68 -4.78 -0.92
CA MET A 333 9.13 -3.82 -1.89
C MET A 333 9.32 -2.36 -1.49
N GLY A 334 9.79 -2.09 -0.28
CA GLY A 334 10.07 -0.73 0.20
C GLY A 334 11.19 -0.04 -0.57
N GLN A 335 11.37 1.23 -0.26
CA GLN A 335 12.35 2.10 -0.90
C GLN A 335 13.37 2.59 0.13
N ALA A 336 14.66 2.39 -0.13
CA ALA A 336 15.72 2.97 0.69
C ALA A 336 15.65 4.49 0.61
N MET A 337 15.73 5.15 1.77
CA MET A 337 15.65 6.60 1.90
C MET A 337 17.01 7.21 2.16
N PHE A 338 17.21 8.43 1.66
CA PHE A 338 18.43 9.21 1.88
C PHE A 338 18.40 10.02 3.19
N GLY A 339 17.23 10.13 3.83
CA GLY A 339 17.05 10.88 5.06
C GLY A 339 15.63 10.66 5.61
N LEU A 340 15.35 11.29 6.74
CA LEU A 340 14.09 11.16 7.48
C LEU A 340 13.18 12.39 7.38
N ASP A 341 13.67 13.48 6.78
CA ASP A 341 12.86 14.67 6.48
C ASP A 341 12.01 14.44 5.22
N ILE A 342 11.23 13.38 5.28
CA ILE A 342 10.35 12.89 4.21
C ILE A 342 8.97 12.71 4.79
N PRO A 343 7.90 13.20 4.15
CA PRO A 343 6.55 13.10 4.68
C PRO A 343 5.97 11.68 4.56
N VAL A 344 5.20 11.28 5.55
CA VAL A 344 4.25 10.18 5.45
C VAL A 344 3.19 10.55 4.43
N SER A 345 3.12 9.81 3.34
CA SER A 345 2.13 9.96 2.28
C SER A 345 1.03 8.89 2.41
N LYS A 346 0.01 8.98 1.55
CA LYS A 346 -1.08 7.99 1.49
C LYS A 346 -0.58 6.56 1.28
N THR A 347 0.54 6.38 0.59
CA THR A 347 1.12 5.06 0.26
C THR A 347 2.18 4.58 1.26
N SER A 348 2.49 5.37 2.27
CA SER A 348 3.42 4.96 3.33
C SER A 348 2.82 3.81 4.15
N SER A 349 3.64 2.82 4.52
CA SER A 349 3.23 1.64 5.29
C SER A 349 4.12 1.36 6.48
N ALA A 350 5.43 1.66 6.38
CA ALA A 350 6.37 1.43 7.46
C ALA A 350 7.60 2.35 7.37
N LEU A 351 8.30 2.48 8.50
CA LEU A 351 9.70 2.88 8.63
C LEU A 351 10.47 1.67 9.14
N THR A 352 11.30 1.07 8.29
CA THR A 352 12.10 -0.10 8.65
C THR A 352 13.58 0.26 8.64
N CYS A 353 14.28 0.05 9.76
CA CYS A 353 15.67 0.45 9.92
C CYS A 353 16.52 -0.74 10.37
N PHE A 354 17.57 -1.03 9.59
CA PHE A 354 18.48 -2.15 9.84
C PHE A 354 19.87 -1.66 10.22
N THR A 355 20.44 -2.32 11.23
CA THR A 355 21.83 -2.08 11.68
C THR A 355 22.86 -2.47 10.64
N LYS A 356 22.50 -3.38 9.71
CA LYS A 356 23.35 -3.82 8.60
C LYS A 356 22.63 -3.84 7.28
N ASP A 357 23.27 -3.35 6.22
CA ASP A 357 22.83 -3.54 4.85
C ASP A 357 23.43 -4.81 4.25
N GLN A 358 22.86 -5.97 4.58
CA GLN A 358 23.29 -7.27 4.07
C GLN A 358 23.37 -7.35 2.54
N VAL A 359 22.62 -6.51 1.82
CA VAL A 359 22.66 -6.50 0.35
C VAL A 359 23.89 -5.76 -0.15
N ALA A 360 24.29 -4.66 0.49
CA ALA A 360 25.49 -3.90 0.15
C ALA A 360 26.78 -4.68 0.48
N GLU A 361 26.74 -5.51 1.52
CA GLU A 361 27.90 -6.35 1.91
C GLU A 361 28.21 -7.50 0.94
N MET A 362 27.26 -7.84 0.05
CA MET A 362 27.37 -9.03 -0.80
C MET A 362 27.74 -8.65 -2.23
N GLU A 363 28.88 -9.13 -2.74
CA GLU A 363 29.23 -9.00 -4.12
C GLU A 363 28.51 -10.04 -5.00
N PRO A 364 27.84 -9.60 -6.08
CA PRO A 364 27.22 -10.51 -7.04
C PRO A 364 28.23 -11.37 -7.76
N SER A 365 28.01 -12.68 -7.81
CA SER A 365 28.83 -13.62 -8.57
C SER A 365 28.15 -14.07 -9.87
N ALA A 366 28.89 -14.86 -10.67
CA ALA A 366 28.37 -15.44 -11.90
C ALA A 366 27.17 -16.36 -11.62
N CYS A 367 26.20 -16.38 -12.54
CA CYS A 367 25.02 -17.25 -12.41
C CYS A 367 25.41 -18.73 -12.50
N ILE A 368 25.14 -19.52 -11.47
CA ILE A 368 25.38 -20.96 -11.42
C ILE A 368 24.28 -21.82 -12.07
N ARG A 369 23.29 -21.21 -12.70
CA ARG A 369 22.15 -21.84 -13.40
C ARG A 369 21.33 -22.82 -12.56
N CYS A 370 21.19 -22.58 -11.26
CA CYS A 370 20.48 -23.47 -10.31
C CYS A 370 18.94 -23.50 -10.47
N GLY A 371 18.34 -22.58 -11.23
CA GLY A 371 16.89 -22.53 -11.47
C GLY A 371 16.04 -22.00 -10.31
N LYS A 372 16.59 -21.71 -9.13
CA LYS A 372 15.82 -21.25 -7.95
C LYS A 372 14.96 -20.00 -8.23
N CYS A 373 15.47 -19.03 -9.01
CA CYS A 373 14.72 -17.83 -9.37
C CYS A 373 13.47 -18.13 -10.23
N VAL A 374 13.50 -19.21 -11.02
CA VAL A 374 12.33 -19.66 -11.82
C VAL A 374 11.29 -20.33 -10.91
N SER A 375 11.74 -21.22 -10.01
CA SER A 375 10.83 -21.99 -9.15
C SER A 375 10.02 -21.13 -8.19
N VAL A 376 10.56 -19.96 -7.75
CA VAL A 376 9.89 -19.06 -6.82
C VAL A 376 9.08 -17.95 -7.51
N CYS A 377 9.18 -17.80 -8.83
CA CYS A 377 8.53 -16.71 -9.54
C CYS A 377 6.99 -16.86 -9.52
N PRO A 378 6.24 -15.91 -8.92
CA PRO A 378 4.78 -15.99 -8.88
C PRO A 378 4.12 -15.75 -10.25
N SER A 379 4.84 -15.06 -11.16
CA SER A 379 4.39 -14.84 -12.55
C SER A 379 4.83 -15.95 -13.50
N HIS A 380 5.56 -16.97 -13.03
CA HIS A 380 6.06 -18.11 -13.82
C HIS A 380 6.89 -17.71 -15.06
N ILE A 381 7.57 -16.56 -15.01
CA ILE A 381 8.53 -16.12 -16.02
C ILE A 381 9.92 -16.69 -15.75
N ILE A 382 10.89 -16.43 -16.63
CA ILE A 382 12.25 -17.03 -16.55
C ILE A 382 13.28 -15.94 -16.18
N PRO A 383 13.44 -15.59 -14.87
CA PRO A 383 14.30 -14.48 -14.45
C PRO A 383 15.76 -14.58 -14.91
N VAL A 384 16.31 -15.79 -15.01
CA VAL A 384 17.70 -15.98 -15.43
C VAL A 384 17.92 -15.53 -16.89
N MET A 385 16.96 -15.76 -17.77
CA MET A 385 17.05 -15.32 -19.17
C MET A 385 16.74 -13.83 -19.31
N MET A 386 15.73 -13.34 -18.58
CA MET A 386 15.42 -11.92 -18.53
C MET A 386 16.61 -11.08 -18.07
N MET A 387 17.39 -11.57 -17.08
CA MET A 387 18.60 -10.89 -16.63
C MET A 387 19.65 -10.80 -17.73
N GLN A 388 19.77 -11.81 -18.59
CA GLN A 388 20.69 -11.75 -19.74
C GLN A 388 20.27 -10.72 -20.77
N ALA A 389 18.96 -10.59 -21.03
CA ALA A 389 18.41 -9.56 -21.90
C ALA A 389 18.64 -8.15 -21.28
N ALA A 390 18.36 -7.99 -19.97
CA ALA A 390 18.57 -6.73 -19.28
C ALA A 390 20.02 -6.26 -19.29
N LEU A 391 21.00 -7.15 -19.11
CA LEU A 391 22.42 -6.83 -19.15
C LEU A 391 22.93 -6.40 -20.55
N ARG A 392 22.15 -6.65 -21.59
CA ARG A 392 22.46 -6.27 -22.98
C ARG A 392 21.57 -5.13 -23.50
N ASP A 393 20.74 -4.54 -22.63
CA ASP A 393 19.70 -3.58 -23.01
C ASP A 393 18.77 -4.05 -24.14
N ASP A 394 18.60 -5.38 -24.25
CA ASP A 394 17.78 -6.02 -25.26
C ASP A 394 16.30 -6.03 -24.87
N CYS A 395 15.63 -4.89 -25.12
CA CYS A 395 14.21 -4.70 -24.85
C CYS A 395 13.32 -5.72 -25.59
N GLU A 396 13.67 -6.08 -26.82
CA GLU A 396 12.85 -6.97 -27.65
C GLU A 396 12.85 -8.40 -27.06
N THR A 397 14.04 -8.93 -26.75
CA THR A 397 14.15 -10.24 -26.08
C THR A 397 13.51 -10.22 -24.70
N PHE A 398 13.64 -9.12 -23.92
CA PHE A 398 12.98 -8.98 -22.63
C PHE A 398 11.45 -9.06 -22.74
N GLU A 399 10.86 -8.40 -23.73
CA GLU A 399 9.41 -8.48 -24.02
C GLU A 399 8.99 -9.87 -24.48
N LYS A 400 9.73 -10.52 -25.37
CA LYS A 400 9.50 -11.91 -25.83
C LYS A 400 9.54 -12.92 -24.69
N LEU A 401 10.35 -12.66 -23.65
CA LEU A 401 10.41 -13.45 -22.42
C LEU A 401 9.30 -13.12 -21.41
N ASN A 402 8.30 -12.35 -21.82
CA ASN A 402 7.22 -11.86 -20.96
C ASN A 402 7.73 -11.01 -19.78
N GLY A 403 8.79 -10.24 -19.96
CA GLY A 403 9.38 -9.43 -18.91
C GLY A 403 8.41 -8.40 -18.30
N MET A 404 7.42 -7.95 -19.07
CA MET A 404 6.37 -7.05 -18.58
C MET A 404 5.38 -7.70 -17.60
N GLU A 405 5.34 -9.04 -17.53
CA GLU A 405 4.56 -9.79 -16.51
C GLU A 405 5.23 -9.78 -15.13
N CYS A 406 6.45 -9.28 -15.00
CA CYS A 406 7.14 -9.21 -13.72
C CYS A 406 6.39 -8.32 -12.72
N MET A 407 6.06 -8.88 -11.54
CA MET A 407 5.40 -8.18 -10.43
C MET A 407 6.38 -7.35 -9.58
N GLU A 408 7.68 -7.38 -9.90
CA GLU A 408 8.74 -6.68 -9.17
C GLU A 408 8.83 -7.05 -7.67
N CYS A 409 8.35 -8.23 -7.31
CA CYS A 409 8.21 -8.67 -5.90
C CYS A 409 9.53 -8.99 -5.18
N GLY A 410 10.67 -9.09 -5.87
CA GLY A 410 11.95 -9.37 -5.23
C GLY A 410 12.26 -10.85 -4.93
N SER A 411 11.29 -11.77 -5.02
CA SER A 411 11.49 -13.18 -4.66
C SER A 411 12.68 -13.84 -5.37
N CYS A 412 12.90 -13.54 -6.66
CA CYS A 412 14.00 -14.09 -7.44
C CYS A 412 15.37 -13.56 -7.00
N THR A 413 15.47 -12.29 -6.59
CA THR A 413 16.68 -11.70 -6.02
C THR A 413 16.97 -12.31 -4.65
N TYR A 414 15.96 -12.38 -3.78
CA TYR A 414 16.08 -12.94 -2.43
C TYR A 414 16.64 -14.36 -2.44
N ILE A 415 16.11 -15.25 -3.29
CA ILE A 415 16.49 -16.66 -3.32
C ILE A 415 17.82 -16.92 -4.06
N CYS A 416 18.37 -15.92 -4.76
CA CYS A 416 19.54 -16.11 -5.61
C CYS A 416 20.82 -16.37 -4.80
N PRO A 417 21.44 -17.56 -4.87
CA PRO A 417 22.68 -17.84 -4.14
C PRO A 417 23.87 -17.04 -4.68
N ALA A 418 23.80 -16.59 -5.93
CA ALA A 418 24.82 -15.74 -6.57
C ALA A 418 24.60 -14.24 -6.32
N LYS A 419 23.63 -13.87 -5.45
CA LYS A 419 23.32 -12.50 -5.02
C LYS A 419 23.10 -11.49 -6.17
N ARG A 420 22.54 -11.95 -7.27
CA ARG A 420 22.34 -11.10 -8.45
C ARG A 420 21.16 -10.15 -8.25
N PRO A 421 21.26 -8.86 -8.63
CA PRO A 421 20.22 -7.85 -8.45
C PRO A 421 19.13 -7.96 -9.55
N LEU A 422 18.47 -9.14 -9.63
CA LEU A 422 17.52 -9.47 -10.69
C LEU A 422 16.35 -8.48 -10.74
N THR A 423 15.73 -8.20 -9.61
CA THR A 423 14.56 -7.32 -9.56
C THR A 423 14.88 -5.90 -9.96
N GLN A 424 16.04 -5.36 -9.56
CA GLN A 424 16.46 -4.02 -9.93
C GLN A 424 16.66 -3.92 -11.45
N ALA A 425 17.37 -4.86 -12.05
CA ALA A 425 17.56 -4.90 -13.51
C ALA A 425 16.21 -4.96 -14.25
N PHE A 426 15.23 -5.73 -13.72
CA PHE A 426 13.91 -5.81 -14.33
C PHE A 426 13.10 -4.53 -14.19
N LYS A 427 13.18 -3.85 -13.05
CA LYS A 427 12.55 -2.53 -12.84
C LYS A 427 13.06 -1.50 -13.85
N GLU A 428 14.36 -1.45 -14.07
CA GLU A 428 14.99 -0.54 -15.04
C GLU A 428 14.58 -0.89 -16.48
N MET A 429 14.68 -2.16 -16.86
CA MET A 429 14.29 -2.61 -18.19
C MET A 429 12.79 -2.35 -18.50
N ARG A 430 11.91 -2.61 -17.53
CA ARG A 430 10.47 -2.32 -17.69
C ARG A 430 10.20 -0.83 -17.89
N LYS A 431 10.92 0.06 -17.18
CA LYS A 431 10.83 1.51 -17.40
C LYS A 431 11.26 1.88 -18.82
N THR A 432 12.37 1.30 -19.30
CA THR A 432 12.89 1.52 -20.66
C THR A 432 11.90 1.05 -21.71
N VAL A 433 11.35 -0.16 -21.59
CA VAL A 433 10.32 -0.69 -22.48
C VAL A 433 9.08 0.20 -22.48
N ALA A 434 8.59 0.62 -21.31
CA ALA A 434 7.42 1.50 -21.22
C ALA A 434 7.67 2.87 -21.87
N ALA A 435 8.88 3.45 -21.71
CA ALA A 435 9.26 4.70 -22.36
C ALA A 435 9.33 4.54 -23.89
N ASN A 436 9.88 3.44 -24.38
CA ASN A 436 9.97 3.15 -25.81
C ASN A 436 8.58 2.97 -26.44
N ARG A 437 7.63 2.31 -25.76
CA ARG A 437 6.25 2.17 -26.21
C ARG A 437 5.55 3.52 -26.34
N ARG A 438 5.75 4.45 -25.38
CA ARG A 438 5.18 5.81 -25.43
C ARG A 438 5.72 6.66 -26.58
N LYS A 439 6.95 6.43 -27.02
CA LYS A 439 7.56 7.15 -28.15
C LYS A 439 7.06 6.64 -29.52
N LYS A 440 6.52 5.42 -29.56
CA LYS A 440 6.02 4.79 -30.79
C LYS A 440 4.52 4.96 -31.01
N GLY A 441 3.75 5.32 -29.99
CA GLY A 441 2.33 5.65 -30.04
C GLY A 441 2.08 7.14 -29.91
#